data_0db08cebcb26ec31608a3595b76c6402
#
_entry.id   0db08cebcb26ec31608a3595b76c6402
#
_cell.length_a   1.000
_cell.length_b   1.000
_cell.length_c   1.000
_cell.angle_alpha   90.00
_cell.angle_beta   90.00
_cell.angle_gamma   90.00
#
_symmetry.space_group_name_H-M   'P 1'
#
loop_
_entity.id
_entity.type
_entity.pdbx_description
1 polymer ?
#
loop_
_entity_poly.entity_id
_entity_poly.type
_entity_poly.pdbx_seq_one_letter_code
_entity_poly.pdbx_strand_id
1 'polypeptide(L)'
;MHFRTPESLLTPAMRDVLSRMARANRPPFHTLTPGQARAAYESGSNVLELPRQVLARVVDFGIPVRDGHVVAARLYAPSTQKLPVLLYFHGGGFTIGSIDTHDGLCRQLSHLAACAVVSVDYRLAPEHQFPVAAHDAWDTLRWLAGHAEELGLDAHQLAVGGDSAGGTLAAMCALLARDTGLPLALQLLFYPGCASHQDMASHRRFAKGFVLDEAD
;
A
#
# COMPACT_ATOMS: atom_id res chain seq x y z
N MET A 1 23.43 -27.35 -14.59
CA MET A 1 22.14 -26.63 -14.46
C MET A 1 22.34 -25.25 -15.06
N HIS A 2 21.65 -24.94 -16.19
CA HIS A 2 21.66 -23.59 -16.73
C HIS A 2 20.75 -22.75 -15.83
N PHE A 3 21.34 -21.90 -15.01
CA PHE A 3 20.58 -20.91 -14.25
C PHE A 3 19.93 -19.94 -15.25
N ARG A 4 18.61 -19.89 -15.29
CA ARG A 4 17.89 -18.90 -16.07
C ARG A 4 18.31 -17.50 -15.62
N THR A 5 18.53 -16.59 -16.56
CA THR A 5 18.78 -15.18 -16.22
C THR A 5 17.54 -14.58 -15.55
N PRO A 6 17.68 -13.59 -14.66
CA PRO A 6 16.53 -12.95 -14.03
C PRO A 6 15.46 -12.49 -15.03
N GLU A 7 15.86 -11.91 -16.16
CA GLU A 7 14.96 -11.43 -17.21
C GLU A 7 14.14 -12.56 -17.86
N SER A 8 14.68 -13.78 -17.92
CA SER A 8 13.97 -14.94 -18.47
C SER A 8 12.82 -15.43 -17.59
N LEU A 9 12.76 -14.97 -16.34
CA LEU A 9 11.71 -15.32 -15.38
C LEU A 9 10.53 -14.36 -15.43
N LEU A 10 10.67 -13.22 -16.12
CA LEU A 10 9.62 -12.22 -16.23
C LEU A 10 8.46 -12.71 -17.11
N THR A 11 7.24 -12.41 -16.69
CA THR A 11 6.08 -12.56 -17.56
C THR A 11 6.15 -11.59 -18.74
N PRO A 12 5.46 -11.86 -19.86
CA PRO A 12 5.39 -10.91 -20.98
C PRO A 12 4.92 -9.53 -20.57
N ALA A 13 3.90 -9.44 -19.71
CA ALA A 13 3.37 -8.18 -19.18
C ALA A 13 4.43 -7.40 -18.40
N MET A 14 5.19 -8.08 -17.53
CA MET A 14 6.23 -7.40 -16.74
C MET A 14 7.40 -6.94 -17.61
N ARG A 15 7.76 -7.71 -18.64
CA ARG A 15 8.76 -7.26 -19.62
C ARG A 15 8.33 -5.99 -20.36
N ASP A 16 7.05 -5.87 -20.72
CA ASP A 16 6.51 -4.66 -21.34
C ASP A 16 6.58 -3.46 -20.39
N VAL A 17 6.21 -3.63 -19.12
CA VAL A 17 6.34 -2.59 -18.09
C VAL A 17 7.78 -2.10 -17.99
N LEU A 18 8.76 -3.00 -17.80
CA LEU A 18 10.18 -2.64 -17.72
C LEU A 18 10.69 -1.96 -19.00
N SER A 19 10.23 -2.41 -20.16
CA SER A 19 10.57 -1.78 -21.44
C SER A 19 10.03 -0.36 -21.58
N ARG A 20 8.82 -0.10 -21.05
CA ARG A 20 8.24 1.26 -21.00
C ARG A 20 9.01 2.14 -20.03
N MET A 21 9.35 1.63 -18.86
CA MET A 21 10.17 2.37 -17.87
C MET A 21 11.53 2.75 -18.45
N ALA A 22 12.23 1.80 -19.09
CA ALA A 22 13.52 2.07 -19.73
C ALA A 22 13.41 3.15 -20.82
N ARG A 23 12.36 3.10 -21.66
CA ARG A 23 12.12 4.14 -22.69
C ARG A 23 11.80 5.51 -22.10
N ALA A 24 11.14 5.55 -20.95
CA ALA A 24 10.83 6.81 -20.26
C ALA A 24 12.08 7.51 -19.72
N ASN A 25 13.19 6.78 -19.57
CA ASN A 25 14.50 7.29 -19.14
C ASN A 25 14.44 8.26 -17.95
N ARG A 26 13.63 7.92 -16.94
CA ARG A 26 13.47 8.74 -15.73
C ARG A 26 14.68 8.57 -14.81
N PRO A 27 15.07 9.61 -14.06
CA PRO A 27 16.10 9.47 -13.04
C PRO A 27 15.71 8.41 -11.99
N PRO A 28 16.66 7.60 -11.50
CA PRO A 28 16.41 6.66 -10.40
C PRO A 28 15.93 7.39 -9.13
N PHE A 29 15.06 6.76 -8.34
CA PHE A 29 14.47 7.38 -7.15
C PHE A 29 15.51 7.85 -6.14
N HIS A 30 16.55 7.06 -5.88
CA HIS A 30 17.64 7.41 -4.95
C HIS A 30 18.42 8.68 -5.34
N THR A 31 18.28 9.16 -6.58
CA THR A 31 18.93 10.42 -7.05
C THR A 31 18.02 11.64 -6.88
N LEU A 32 16.77 11.45 -6.50
CA LEU A 32 15.77 12.49 -6.39
C LEU A 32 15.62 12.98 -4.94
N THR A 33 15.24 14.24 -4.77
CA THR A 33 14.72 14.69 -3.48
C THR A 33 13.36 14.01 -3.17
N PRO A 34 12.94 13.88 -1.91
CA PRO A 34 11.67 13.27 -1.56
C PRO A 34 10.47 13.87 -2.32
N GLY A 35 10.42 15.20 -2.46
CA GLY A 35 9.36 15.86 -3.22
C GLY A 35 9.38 15.53 -4.71
N GLN A 36 10.56 15.45 -5.32
CA GLN A 36 10.72 15.04 -6.73
C GLN A 36 10.33 13.57 -6.92
N ALA A 37 10.71 12.70 -5.98
CA ALA A 37 10.37 11.28 -6.02
C ALA A 37 8.85 11.08 -5.92
N ARG A 38 8.15 11.78 -5.02
CA ARG A 38 6.69 11.77 -4.90
C ARG A 38 6.01 12.19 -6.19
N ALA A 39 6.41 13.33 -6.77
CA ALA A 39 5.86 13.82 -8.04
C ALA A 39 6.12 12.86 -9.21
N ALA A 40 7.31 12.25 -9.27
CA ALA A 40 7.65 11.26 -10.29
C ALA A 40 6.82 9.98 -10.15
N TYR A 41 6.60 9.51 -8.92
CA TYR A 41 5.80 8.33 -8.63
C TYR A 41 4.32 8.56 -8.95
N GLU A 42 3.74 9.68 -8.52
CA GLU A 42 2.37 10.08 -8.84
C GLU A 42 2.12 10.17 -10.36
N SER A 43 3.02 10.84 -11.08
CA SER A 43 2.97 10.90 -12.54
C SER A 43 3.10 9.52 -13.21
N GLY A 44 3.86 8.59 -12.60
CA GLY A 44 4.08 7.25 -13.11
C GLY A 44 2.93 6.28 -12.85
N SER A 45 2.28 6.38 -11.70
CA SER A 45 1.18 5.50 -11.31
C SER A 45 0.01 5.58 -12.29
N ASN A 46 -0.32 6.77 -12.74
CA ASN A 46 -1.40 7.01 -13.72
C ASN A 46 -1.18 6.32 -15.08
N VAL A 47 0.07 6.02 -15.47
CA VAL A 47 0.39 5.39 -16.78
C VAL A 47 0.09 3.90 -16.78
N LEU A 48 0.16 3.25 -15.62
CA LEU A 48 -0.04 1.81 -15.46
C LEU A 48 -1.42 1.49 -14.85
N GLU A 49 -2.22 2.52 -14.55
CA GLU A 49 -3.50 2.35 -13.89
C GLU A 49 -4.52 1.62 -14.78
N LEU A 50 -5.22 0.66 -14.18
CA LEU A 50 -6.36 0.02 -14.80
C LEU A 50 -7.54 1.01 -14.91
N PRO A 51 -8.49 0.78 -15.83
CA PRO A 51 -9.71 1.60 -15.89
C PRO A 51 -10.37 1.68 -14.52
N ARG A 52 -10.66 2.91 -14.07
CA ARG A 52 -11.25 3.16 -12.75
C ARG A 52 -12.64 2.56 -12.65
N GLN A 53 -12.83 1.68 -11.67
CA GLN A 53 -14.15 1.13 -11.36
C GLN A 53 -15.05 2.22 -10.76
N VAL A 54 -16.29 2.28 -11.25
CA VAL A 54 -17.34 3.11 -10.65
C VAL A 54 -17.89 2.38 -9.43
N LEU A 55 -17.82 3.03 -8.28
CA LEU A 55 -18.29 2.49 -7.00
C LEU A 55 -19.47 3.31 -6.48
N ALA A 56 -20.31 2.68 -5.66
CA ALA A 56 -21.46 3.35 -5.06
C ALA A 56 -21.06 4.43 -4.06
N ARG A 57 -19.91 4.25 -3.38
CA ARG A 57 -19.39 5.22 -2.41
C ARG A 57 -17.88 5.40 -2.61
N VAL A 58 -17.45 6.65 -2.74
CA VAL A 58 -16.05 7.07 -2.61
C VAL A 58 -16.07 8.33 -1.78
N VAL A 59 -15.57 8.25 -0.54
CA VAL A 59 -15.74 9.32 0.46
C VAL A 59 -14.42 9.57 1.18
N ASP A 60 -13.96 10.81 1.16
CA ASP A 60 -12.79 11.24 1.92
C ASP A 60 -13.20 11.66 3.34
N PHE A 61 -12.40 11.28 4.33
CA PHE A 61 -12.59 11.62 5.73
C PHE A 61 -11.26 11.63 6.49
N GLY A 62 -11.29 12.07 7.74
CA GLY A 62 -10.10 12.11 8.59
C GLY A 62 -10.19 11.14 9.75
N ILE A 63 -9.06 10.53 10.09
CA ILE A 63 -8.93 9.64 11.26
C ILE A 63 -7.98 10.30 12.27
N PRO A 64 -8.44 10.61 13.48
CA PRO A 64 -7.59 11.16 14.53
C PRO A 64 -6.62 10.09 15.04
N VAL A 65 -5.35 10.46 15.21
CA VAL A 65 -4.31 9.60 15.78
C VAL A 65 -3.78 10.15 17.10
N ARG A 66 -2.99 9.35 17.81
CA ARG A 66 -2.58 9.56 19.22
C ARG A 66 -1.94 10.89 19.56
N ASP A 67 -1.31 11.55 18.60
CA ASP A 67 -0.61 12.83 18.79
C ASP A 67 -1.46 14.06 18.40
N GLY A 68 -2.76 13.84 18.12
CA GLY A 68 -3.71 14.87 17.73
C GLY A 68 -3.68 15.21 16.25
N HIS A 69 -2.81 14.57 15.44
CA HIS A 69 -2.87 14.68 13.99
C HIS A 69 -4.12 13.99 13.44
N VAL A 70 -4.58 14.44 12.29
CA VAL A 70 -5.68 13.79 11.55
C VAL A 70 -5.13 13.24 10.26
N VAL A 71 -5.08 11.91 10.18
CA VAL A 71 -4.64 11.18 8.98
C VAL A 71 -5.78 11.14 7.96
N ALA A 72 -5.52 11.54 6.72
CA ALA A 72 -6.50 11.45 5.66
C ALA A 72 -6.77 9.98 5.30
N ALA A 73 -8.03 9.67 5.00
CA ALA A 73 -8.47 8.36 4.58
C ALA A 73 -9.55 8.48 3.50
N ARG A 74 -9.61 7.47 2.62
CA ARG A 74 -10.65 7.36 1.59
C ARG A 74 -11.32 6.00 1.67
N LEU A 75 -12.64 6.03 1.79
CA LEU A 75 -13.51 4.87 1.72
C LEU A 75 -13.91 4.60 0.27
N TYR A 76 -13.76 3.36 -0.15
CA TYR A 76 -14.25 2.81 -1.40
C TYR A 76 -15.24 1.69 -1.10
N ALA A 77 -16.48 1.77 -1.60
CA ALA A 77 -17.47 0.72 -1.39
C ALA A 77 -18.31 0.48 -2.65
N PRO A 78 -18.46 -0.80 -3.08
CA PRO A 78 -19.18 -1.16 -4.30
C PRO A 78 -20.71 -1.06 -4.14
N SER A 79 -21.20 -0.98 -2.89
CA SER A 79 -22.61 -0.82 -2.56
C SER A 79 -22.80 0.04 -1.31
N THR A 80 -24.05 0.36 -1.01
CA THR A 80 -24.45 1.08 0.22
C THR A 80 -24.83 0.16 1.38
N GLN A 81 -24.78 -1.15 1.17
CA GLN A 81 -25.04 -2.14 2.19
C GLN A 81 -23.90 -2.22 3.19
N LYS A 82 -24.12 -2.84 4.34
CA LYS A 82 -23.09 -3.16 5.32
C LYS A 82 -22.12 -4.18 4.71
N LEU A 83 -20.83 -3.84 4.63
CA LEU A 83 -19.79 -4.62 3.95
C LEU A 83 -18.66 -4.98 4.90
N PRO A 84 -18.00 -6.13 4.68
CA PRO A 84 -16.65 -6.36 5.21
C PRO A 84 -15.73 -5.21 4.83
N VAL A 85 -14.69 -4.94 5.64
CA VAL A 85 -13.79 -3.82 5.38
C VAL A 85 -12.33 -4.24 5.40
N LEU A 86 -11.59 -3.80 4.39
CA LEU A 86 -10.14 -3.87 4.29
C LEU A 86 -9.54 -2.50 4.59
N LEU A 87 -8.79 -2.38 5.68
CA LEU A 87 -7.90 -1.23 5.90
C LEU A 87 -6.64 -1.43 5.06
N TYR A 88 -6.35 -0.49 4.15
CA TYR A 88 -5.27 -0.61 3.19
C TYR A 88 -4.20 0.46 3.37
N PHE A 89 -2.94 0.03 3.45
CA PHE A 89 -1.76 0.89 3.50
C PHE A 89 -1.01 0.79 2.17
N HIS A 90 -0.79 1.92 1.52
CA HIS A 90 -0.09 1.98 0.23
C HIS A 90 1.41 1.70 0.38
N GLY A 91 2.05 1.22 -0.70
CA GLY A 91 3.50 1.09 -0.82
C GLY A 91 4.21 2.42 -1.06
N GLY A 92 5.54 2.36 -1.17
CA GLY A 92 6.36 3.52 -1.49
C GLY A 92 7.52 3.78 -0.51
N GLY A 93 8.07 2.73 0.12
CA GLY A 93 9.26 2.83 0.96
C GLY A 93 9.13 3.81 2.13
N PHE A 94 7.92 4.04 2.63
CA PHE A 94 7.60 5.03 3.67
C PHE A 94 7.91 6.49 3.29
N THR A 95 8.27 6.76 2.02
CA THR A 95 8.73 8.08 1.55
C THR A 95 7.86 8.64 0.43
N ILE A 96 7.30 7.77 -0.42
CA ILE A 96 6.45 8.12 -1.56
C ILE A 96 5.12 7.35 -1.45
N GLY A 97 4.22 7.59 -2.41
CA GLY A 97 2.87 6.99 -2.41
C GLY A 97 1.85 7.88 -1.71
N SER A 98 0.58 7.61 -2.00
CA SER A 98 -0.58 8.31 -1.45
C SER A 98 -1.86 7.53 -1.72
N ILE A 99 -2.99 7.98 -1.17
CA ILE A 99 -4.32 7.49 -1.54
C ILE A 99 -4.53 7.57 -3.06
N ASP A 100 -4.10 8.67 -3.70
CA ASP A 100 -4.34 8.88 -5.13
C ASP A 100 -3.50 7.97 -6.01
N THR A 101 -2.27 7.64 -5.63
CA THR A 101 -1.42 6.70 -6.37
C THR A 101 -1.92 5.26 -6.32
N HIS A 102 -2.80 4.94 -5.37
CA HIS A 102 -3.38 3.60 -5.18
C HIS A 102 -4.91 3.60 -5.37
N ASP A 103 -5.50 4.72 -5.86
CA ASP A 103 -6.96 4.84 -6.07
C ASP A 103 -7.50 3.71 -6.96
N GLY A 104 -6.87 3.47 -8.11
CA GLY A 104 -7.29 2.41 -9.04
C GLY A 104 -7.21 1.02 -8.42
N LEU A 105 -6.13 0.71 -7.69
CA LEU A 105 -5.98 -0.56 -6.99
C LEU A 105 -7.06 -0.75 -5.92
N CYS A 106 -7.29 0.25 -5.08
CA CYS A 106 -8.31 0.20 -4.02
C CYS A 106 -9.72 0.03 -4.59
N ARG A 107 -10.03 0.68 -5.71
CA ARG A 107 -11.31 0.48 -6.44
C ARG A 107 -11.44 -0.93 -6.97
N GLN A 108 -10.39 -1.49 -7.56
CA GLN A 108 -10.39 -2.86 -8.05
C GLN A 108 -10.56 -3.88 -6.91
N LEU A 109 -9.84 -3.71 -5.81
CA LEU A 109 -9.99 -4.56 -4.63
C LEU A 109 -11.42 -4.52 -4.10
N SER A 110 -11.99 -3.32 -3.94
CA SER A 110 -13.36 -3.12 -3.47
C SER A 110 -14.38 -3.80 -4.40
N HIS A 111 -14.23 -3.60 -5.71
CA HIS A 111 -15.15 -4.17 -6.71
C HIS A 111 -15.07 -5.69 -6.76
N LEU A 112 -13.86 -6.25 -6.88
CA LEU A 112 -13.65 -7.68 -7.11
C LEU A 112 -13.93 -8.53 -5.86
N ALA A 113 -13.59 -8.00 -4.68
CA ALA A 113 -13.82 -8.70 -3.42
C ALA A 113 -15.20 -8.41 -2.80
N ALA A 114 -16.01 -7.54 -3.42
CA ALA A 114 -17.30 -7.08 -2.90
C ALA A 114 -17.20 -6.61 -1.42
N CYS A 115 -16.13 -5.92 -1.07
CA CYS A 115 -15.87 -5.39 0.26
C CYS A 115 -15.61 -3.87 0.20
N ALA A 116 -15.75 -3.20 1.34
CA ALA A 116 -15.25 -1.84 1.47
C ALA A 116 -13.71 -1.84 1.60
N VAL A 117 -13.04 -0.82 1.05
CA VAL A 117 -11.62 -0.56 1.29
C VAL A 117 -11.50 0.83 1.90
N VAL A 118 -10.76 0.94 2.99
CA VAL A 118 -10.35 2.22 3.58
C VAL A 118 -8.86 2.38 3.35
N SER A 119 -8.48 3.26 2.42
CA SER A 119 -7.09 3.60 2.13
C SER A 119 -6.65 4.75 3.02
N VAL A 120 -5.44 4.68 3.55
CA VAL A 120 -4.91 5.62 4.55
C VAL A 120 -3.67 6.32 4.02
N ASP A 121 -3.64 7.64 4.16
CA ASP A 121 -2.50 8.49 3.81
C ASP A 121 -1.61 8.71 5.04
N TYR A 122 -0.98 7.63 5.50
CA TYR A 122 -0.09 7.67 6.66
C TYR A 122 1.10 8.60 6.41
N ARG A 123 1.60 9.25 7.46
CA ARG A 123 2.67 10.24 7.38
C ARG A 123 3.99 9.62 6.91
N LEU A 124 4.67 10.30 5.99
CA LEU A 124 5.85 9.81 5.27
C LEU A 124 7.15 10.43 5.79
N ALA A 125 8.23 9.67 5.66
CA ALA A 125 9.59 10.15 5.81
C ALA A 125 10.01 11.02 4.60
N PRO A 126 10.98 11.92 4.75
CA PRO A 126 11.77 12.20 5.95
C PRO A 126 11.10 13.14 6.94
N GLU A 127 9.97 13.77 6.60
CA GLU A 127 9.28 14.73 7.44
C GLU A 127 8.80 14.07 8.74
N HIS A 128 8.38 12.81 8.64
CA HIS A 128 7.89 12.00 9.75
C HIS A 128 8.63 10.66 9.80
N GLN A 129 9.74 10.65 10.53
CA GLN A 129 10.59 9.47 10.64
C GLN A 129 9.93 8.37 11.48
N PHE A 130 10.48 7.14 11.37
CA PHE A 130 10.07 6.03 12.24
C PHE A 130 10.07 6.47 13.72
N PRO A 131 9.03 6.14 14.50
CA PRO A 131 7.95 5.17 14.21
C PRO A 131 6.61 5.79 13.76
N VAL A 132 6.56 7.04 13.23
CA VAL A 132 5.32 7.77 12.99
C VAL A 132 4.36 6.99 12.06
N ALA A 133 4.82 6.51 10.91
CA ALA A 133 3.98 5.72 9.99
C ALA A 133 3.41 4.45 10.66
N ALA A 134 4.21 3.80 11.51
CA ALA A 134 3.79 2.63 12.27
C ALA A 134 2.70 2.98 13.31
N HIS A 135 2.84 4.13 13.97
CA HIS A 135 1.83 4.64 14.89
C HIS A 135 0.53 5.00 14.16
N ASP A 136 0.62 5.71 13.03
CA ASP A 136 -0.54 6.06 12.22
C ASP A 136 -1.30 4.81 11.75
N ALA A 137 -0.57 3.81 11.27
CA ALA A 137 -1.17 2.55 10.82
C ALA A 137 -1.93 1.83 11.95
N TRP A 138 -1.31 1.73 13.13
CA TRP A 138 -1.94 1.09 14.28
C TRP A 138 -3.14 1.88 14.80
N ASP A 139 -3.01 3.20 14.91
CA ASP A 139 -4.09 4.06 15.42
C ASP A 139 -5.29 4.07 14.45
N THR A 140 -5.05 4.09 13.14
CA THR A 140 -6.12 4.02 12.13
C THR A 140 -6.84 2.68 12.15
N LEU A 141 -6.12 1.57 12.39
CA LEU A 141 -6.74 0.25 12.56
C LEU A 141 -7.64 0.21 13.80
N ARG A 142 -7.15 0.69 14.92
CA ARG A 142 -7.94 0.75 16.17
C ARG A 142 -9.15 1.66 16.05
N TRP A 143 -8.97 2.80 15.40
CA TRP A 143 -10.07 3.73 15.16
C TRP A 143 -11.13 3.10 14.28
N LEU A 144 -10.73 2.47 13.17
CA LEU A 144 -11.67 1.81 12.24
C LEU A 144 -12.41 0.66 12.94
N ALA A 145 -11.76 -0.12 13.78
CA ALA A 145 -12.41 -1.18 14.56
C ALA A 145 -13.53 -0.65 15.48
N GLY A 146 -13.36 0.56 16.02
CA GLY A 146 -14.34 1.20 16.90
C GLY A 146 -15.45 2.00 16.19
N HIS A 147 -15.22 2.39 14.90
CA HIS A 147 -16.12 3.31 14.16
C HIS A 147 -16.65 2.71 12.85
N ALA A 148 -16.35 1.45 12.54
CA ALA A 148 -16.79 0.81 11.29
C ALA A 148 -18.32 0.85 11.11
N GLU A 149 -19.07 0.62 12.19
CA GLU A 149 -20.53 0.63 12.17
C GLU A 149 -21.09 2.02 11.80
N GLU A 150 -20.47 3.11 12.25
CA GLU A 150 -20.86 4.48 11.90
C GLU A 150 -20.66 4.78 10.42
N LEU A 151 -19.67 4.10 9.80
CA LEU A 151 -19.41 4.16 8.37
C LEU A 151 -20.29 3.20 7.55
N GLY A 152 -21.17 2.41 8.19
CA GLY A 152 -21.98 1.38 7.57
C GLY A 152 -21.16 0.15 7.15
N LEU A 153 -20.10 -0.17 7.91
CA LEU A 153 -19.19 -1.30 7.66
C LEU A 153 -19.32 -2.36 8.76
N ASP A 154 -18.90 -3.58 8.47
CA ASP A 154 -18.95 -4.69 9.42
C ASP A 154 -17.64 -4.78 10.21
N ALA A 155 -17.65 -4.29 11.45
CA ALA A 155 -16.52 -4.34 12.37
C ALA A 155 -16.05 -5.78 12.69
N HIS A 156 -16.93 -6.78 12.54
CA HIS A 156 -16.58 -8.18 12.77
C HIS A 156 -15.85 -8.84 11.58
N GLN A 157 -15.88 -8.20 10.44
CA GLN A 157 -15.19 -8.63 9.22
C GLN A 157 -14.14 -7.59 8.79
N LEU A 158 -13.29 -7.21 9.74
CA LEU A 158 -12.19 -6.27 9.53
C LEU A 158 -10.95 -7.02 9.05
N ALA A 159 -10.40 -6.57 7.94
CA ALA A 159 -9.15 -7.05 7.38
C ALA A 159 -8.12 -5.90 7.35
N VAL A 160 -6.84 -6.27 7.30
CA VAL A 160 -5.74 -5.32 7.10
C VAL A 160 -4.89 -5.77 5.92
N GLY A 161 -4.42 -4.83 5.10
CA GLY A 161 -3.59 -5.15 3.94
C GLY A 161 -2.77 -3.99 3.43
N GLY A 162 -1.89 -4.30 2.49
CA GLY A 162 -1.03 -3.31 1.84
C GLY A 162 0.01 -3.95 0.95
N ASP A 163 0.72 -3.12 0.21
CA ASP A 163 1.81 -3.52 -0.68
C ASP A 163 3.15 -2.95 -0.21
N SER A 164 4.24 -3.69 -0.41
CA SER A 164 5.61 -3.25 -0.08
C SER A 164 5.70 -2.72 1.36
N ALA A 165 6.08 -1.44 1.56
CA ALA A 165 6.09 -0.76 2.87
C ALA A 165 4.72 -0.79 3.56
N GLY A 166 3.63 -0.61 2.80
CA GLY A 166 2.27 -0.75 3.33
C GLY A 166 1.95 -2.18 3.77
N GLY A 167 2.46 -3.18 3.06
CA GLY A 167 2.40 -4.57 3.48
C GLY A 167 3.16 -4.83 4.79
N THR A 168 4.30 -4.16 5.00
CA THR A 168 5.03 -4.18 6.27
C THR A 168 4.19 -3.60 7.42
N LEU A 169 3.53 -2.45 7.19
CA LEU A 169 2.61 -1.85 8.17
C LEU A 169 1.43 -2.78 8.48
N ALA A 170 0.85 -3.41 7.46
CA ALA A 170 -0.24 -4.36 7.64
C ALA A 170 0.20 -5.59 8.45
N ALA A 171 1.40 -6.13 8.19
CA ALA A 171 1.96 -7.25 8.96
C ALA A 171 2.18 -6.86 10.44
N MET A 172 2.75 -5.68 10.69
CA MET A 172 2.93 -5.14 12.04
C MET A 172 1.57 -4.97 12.74
N CYS A 173 0.58 -4.38 12.06
CA CYS A 173 -0.77 -4.21 12.61
C CYS A 173 -1.41 -5.55 12.99
N ALA A 174 -1.25 -6.59 12.16
CA ALA A 174 -1.78 -7.92 12.47
C ALA A 174 -1.13 -8.55 13.69
N LEU A 175 0.19 -8.35 13.88
CA LEU A 175 0.89 -8.80 15.11
C LEU A 175 0.38 -8.06 16.34
N LEU A 176 0.25 -6.74 16.28
CA LEU A 176 -0.28 -5.94 17.39
C LEU A 176 -1.75 -6.27 17.69
N ALA A 177 -2.56 -6.53 16.65
CA ALA A 177 -3.95 -6.94 16.79
C ALA A 177 -4.05 -8.28 17.55
N ARG A 178 -3.23 -9.27 17.17
CA ARG A 178 -3.12 -10.55 17.90
C ARG A 178 -2.77 -10.34 19.37
N ASP A 179 -1.75 -9.51 19.64
CA ASP A 179 -1.21 -9.33 20.99
C ASP A 179 -2.17 -8.54 21.90
N THR A 180 -3.03 -7.70 21.31
CA THR A 180 -4.05 -6.92 22.03
C THR A 180 -5.45 -7.54 22.00
N GLY A 181 -5.63 -8.68 21.32
CA GLY A 181 -6.92 -9.35 21.20
C GLY A 181 -7.91 -8.66 20.26
N LEU A 182 -7.44 -7.78 19.35
CA LEU A 182 -8.27 -7.18 18.30
C LEU A 182 -8.50 -8.21 17.18
N PRO A 183 -9.74 -8.66 16.91
CA PRO A 183 -9.98 -9.67 15.90
C PRO A 183 -9.78 -9.12 14.50
N LEU A 184 -9.03 -9.83 13.66
CA LEU A 184 -8.90 -9.58 12.23
C LEU A 184 -9.36 -10.82 11.46
N ALA A 185 -10.19 -10.63 10.44
CA ALA A 185 -10.68 -11.68 9.58
C ALA A 185 -9.62 -12.13 8.55
N LEU A 186 -8.77 -11.21 8.07
CA LEU A 186 -7.80 -11.47 7.02
C LEU A 186 -6.61 -10.49 7.13
N GLN A 187 -5.46 -10.97 6.70
CA GLN A 187 -4.27 -10.17 6.39
C GLN A 187 -3.92 -10.35 4.90
N LEU A 188 -3.92 -9.26 4.13
CA LEU A 188 -3.63 -9.26 2.70
C LEU A 188 -2.29 -8.55 2.45
N LEU A 189 -1.26 -9.31 2.11
CA LEU A 189 0.10 -8.78 1.93
C LEU A 189 0.57 -8.94 0.48
N PHE A 190 0.80 -7.83 -0.20
CA PHE A 190 1.45 -7.81 -1.51
C PHE A 190 2.93 -7.51 -1.34
N TYR A 191 3.80 -8.47 -1.65
CA TYR A 191 5.28 -8.37 -1.59
C TYR A 191 5.83 -7.54 -0.41
N PRO A 192 5.43 -7.84 0.84
CA PRO A 192 5.80 -7.03 2.00
C PRO A 192 7.29 -7.13 2.30
N GLY A 193 7.88 -6.05 2.84
CA GLY A 193 9.20 -6.08 3.45
C GLY A 193 9.13 -6.67 4.86
N CYS A 194 9.33 -7.98 5.00
CA CYS A 194 9.21 -8.66 6.30
C CYS A 194 10.55 -8.95 6.99
N ALA A 195 11.67 -8.54 6.39
CA ALA A 195 13.01 -8.74 6.96
C ALA A 195 13.78 -7.42 6.98
N SER A 196 14.51 -7.19 8.06
CA SER A 196 15.38 -6.00 8.19
C SER A 196 16.70 -6.13 7.42
N HIS A 197 17.04 -7.33 6.94
CA HIS A 197 18.27 -7.60 6.20
C HIS A 197 17.95 -8.11 4.80
N GLN A 198 18.63 -7.55 3.81
CA GLN A 198 18.51 -7.92 2.40
C GLN A 198 19.75 -8.70 1.93
N ASP A 199 20.06 -9.81 2.62
CA ASP A 199 21.25 -10.63 2.40
C ASP A 199 20.97 -11.99 1.73
N MET A 200 19.71 -12.28 1.40
CA MET A 200 19.33 -13.53 0.76
C MET A 200 19.80 -13.62 -0.69
N ALA A 201 19.90 -14.85 -1.21
CA ALA A 201 20.28 -15.11 -2.59
C ALA A 201 19.36 -14.40 -3.62
N SER A 202 18.08 -14.28 -3.31
CA SER A 202 17.11 -13.56 -4.15
C SER A 202 17.40 -12.05 -4.24
N HIS A 203 17.78 -11.41 -3.13
CA HIS A 203 18.14 -9.99 -3.13
C HIS A 203 19.33 -9.74 -4.06
N ARG A 204 20.41 -10.53 -3.93
CA ARG A 204 21.56 -10.44 -4.83
C ARG A 204 21.23 -10.71 -6.29
N ARG A 205 20.34 -11.69 -6.54
CA ARG A 205 19.97 -12.09 -7.90
C ARG A 205 19.12 -11.04 -8.61
N PHE A 206 18.28 -10.32 -7.90
CA PHE A 206 17.33 -9.33 -8.44
C PHE A 206 17.69 -7.89 -8.06
N ALA A 207 18.94 -7.64 -7.69
CA ALA A 207 19.43 -6.35 -7.22
C ALA A 207 19.39 -5.23 -8.27
N LYS A 208 19.34 -5.56 -9.57
CA LYS A 208 19.43 -4.57 -10.66
C LYS A 208 18.56 -4.96 -11.86
N GLY A 209 18.07 -3.92 -12.55
CA GLY A 209 17.32 -4.10 -13.80
C GLY A 209 15.85 -4.39 -13.64
N PHE A 210 15.28 -4.12 -12.48
CA PHE A 210 13.86 -4.27 -12.17
C PHE A 210 13.21 -2.91 -11.82
N VAL A 211 12.01 -2.94 -11.27
CA VAL A 211 11.27 -1.71 -10.89
C VAL A 211 11.97 -0.94 -9.78
N LEU A 212 12.59 -1.68 -8.85
CA LEU A 212 13.46 -1.15 -7.80
C LEU A 212 14.84 -1.78 -7.96
N ASP A 213 15.87 -0.98 -7.85
CA ASP A 213 17.25 -1.42 -7.74
C ASP A 213 17.72 -1.41 -6.28
N GLU A 214 18.82 -2.10 -5.99
CA GLU A 214 19.41 -2.16 -4.64
C GLU A 214 19.72 -0.78 -4.05
N ALA A 215 19.91 0.24 -4.92
CA ALA A 215 20.24 1.60 -4.52
C ALA A 215 19.00 2.46 -4.19
N ASP A 216 17.81 2.04 -4.59
CA ASP A 216 16.56 2.75 -4.32
C ASP A 216 16.07 2.46 -2.89
#